data_b9b915471a8a17e85eaed20ca66276cb
#
_entry.id   b9b915471a8a17e85eaed20ca66276cb
#
_cell.length_a   1.000
_cell.length_b   1.000
_cell.length_c   1.000
_cell.angle_alpha   90.00
_cell.angle_beta   90.00
_cell.angle_gamma   90.00
#
_symmetry.space_group_name_H-M   'P 1'
#
loop_
_entity.id
_entity.type
_entity.pdbx_description
1 polymer ?
#
loop_
_entity_poly.entity_id
_entity_poly.type
_entity_poly.pdbx_seq_one_letter_code
_entity_poly.pdbx_strand_id
1 'polypeptide(L)'
;MTDIAAQKLIFEGERVDDTGFGGLRLIQKPEEFCYGVDAVLLADFAARSAAVSLPSRRRQDAVTAVDLGTGTGIIPLILSHKTQWQRLIGVEVQEGSYGRAVRNARMNGLDERLQFIRGDVKDYGEGWGKDLAASADVVTSNPPYTQGSGGLKSANTAKAIARHETTAGLEDFIRCAGWLLKPRGDFFMVHRPSRLVDICCMARKAGLEPKEMCFVSPNCNAAANIVLVHMVKGGGKQLKVLDPLFVYDARGGYTEKLKECYR
;
A
#
# COMPACT_ATOMS: atom_id res chain seq x y z
N MET A 1 -14.26 8.44 -20.79
CA MET A 1 -15.05 9.49 -20.06
C MET A 1 -14.76 10.83 -20.73
N THR A 2 -15.78 11.66 -21.05
CA THR A 2 -15.56 12.98 -21.63
C THR A 2 -14.91 13.93 -20.61
N ASP A 3 -14.10 14.92 -21.06
CA ASP A 3 -13.42 15.88 -20.17
C ASP A 3 -14.36 16.61 -19.20
N ILE A 4 -15.59 16.89 -19.62
CA ILE A 4 -16.63 17.53 -18.81
C ILE A 4 -17.06 16.63 -17.62
N ALA A 5 -17.14 15.32 -17.83
CA ALA A 5 -17.48 14.36 -16.76
C ALA A 5 -16.32 14.19 -15.76
N ALA A 6 -15.07 14.30 -16.22
CA ALA A 6 -13.89 14.25 -15.37
C ALA A 6 -13.77 15.51 -14.50
N GLN A 7 -14.09 16.70 -15.00
CA GLN A 7 -14.06 17.94 -14.23
C GLN A 7 -15.03 17.95 -13.04
N LYS A 8 -16.18 17.27 -13.13
CA LYS A 8 -17.15 17.15 -12.04
C LYS A 8 -16.64 16.30 -10.86
N LEU A 9 -15.55 15.56 -11.04
CA LEU A 9 -14.94 14.73 -9.99
C LEU A 9 -13.88 15.46 -9.16
N ILE A 10 -13.49 16.68 -9.55
CA ILE A 10 -12.42 17.46 -8.92
C ILE A 10 -13.06 18.56 -8.07
N PHE A 11 -12.67 18.65 -6.81
CA PHE A 11 -13.18 19.65 -5.87
C PHE A 11 -12.16 20.76 -5.65
N GLU A 12 -12.59 21.84 -5.03
CA GLU A 12 -11.75 22.98 -4.72
C GLU A 12 -10.51 22.57 -3.90
N GLY A 13 -9.34 23.09 -4.28
CA GLY A 13 -8.05 22.75 -3.66
C GLY A 13 -7.46 21.40 -4.08
N GLU A 14 -8.12 20.66 -4.99
CA GLU A 14 -7.61 19.41 -5.53
C GLU A 14 -6.93 19.61 -6.88
N ARG A 15 -5.97 18.74 -7.20
CA ARG A 15 -5.33 18.67 -8.52
C ARG A 15 -5.37 17.25 -9.05
N VAL A 16 -5.19 17.11 -10.35
CA VAL A 16 -5.05 15.80 -11.01
C VAL A 16 -3.61 15.61 -11.45
N ASP A 17 -3.00 14.55 -10.98
CA ASP A 17 -1.65 14.16 -11.35
C ASP A 17 -1.70 12.96 -12.31
N ASP A 18 -0.77 12.92 -13.27
CA ASP A 18 -0.47 11.72 -14.04
C ASP A 18 0.35 10.78 -13.15
N THR A 19 -0.09 9.54 -13.03
CA THR A 19 0.59 8.54 -12.19
C THR A 19 1.84 7.94 -12.87
N GLY A 20 1.99 8.14 -14.18
CA GLY A 20 3.01 7.47 -15.00
C GLY A 20 2.68 6.02 -15.37
N PHE A 21 1.47 5.53 -15.06
CA PHE A 21 1.02 4.16 -15.35
C PHE A 21 -0.10 4.18 -16.38
N GLY A 22 0.22 3.90 -17.64
CA GLY A 22 -0.78 3.66 -18.69
C GLY A 22 -1.85 4.74 -18.87
N GLY A 23 -1.54 6.01 -18.52
CA GLY A 23 -2.48 7.13 -18.58
C GLY A 23 -3.44 7.21 -17.38
N LEU A 24 -3.21 6.44 -16.31
CA LEU A 24 -3.98 6.54 -15.08
C LEU A 24 -3.75 7.90 -14.40
N ARG A 25 -4.83 8.54 -13.99
CA ARG A 25 -4.85 9.85 -13.34
C ARG A 25 -5.27 9.73 -11.89
N LEU A 26 -4.72 10.60 -11.02
CA LEU A 26 -4.97 10.60 -9.59
C LEU A 26 -5.35 12.00 -9.09
N ILE A 27 -6.51 12.12 -8.45
CA ILE A 27 -6.92 13.32 -7.72
C ILE A 27 -6.19 13.33 -6.38
N GLN A 28 -5.46 14.40 -6.11
CA GLN A 28 -4.78 14.64 -4.84
C GLN A 28 -5.11 16.04 -4.32
N LYS A 29 -4.93 16.23 -3.01
CA LYS A 29 -5.01 17.53 -2.37
C LYS A 29 -3.63 17.90 -1.86
N PRO A 30 -2.95 18.92 -2.43
CA PRO A 30 -1.56 19.26 -2.10
C PRO A 30 -1.32 19.59 -0.62
N GLU A 31 -2.35 20.09 0.08
CA GLU A 31 -2.29 20.43 1.50
C GLU A 31 -2.36 19.19 2.42
N GLU A 32 -2.69 18.04 1.86
CA GLU A 32 -2.76 16.74 2.55
C GLU A 32 -1.59 15.84 2.12
N PHE A 33 -1.57 14.62 2.65
CA PHE A 33 -0.55 13.64 2.25
C PHE A 33 -0.73 13.26 0.77
N CYS A 34 0.28 13.53 -0.04
CA CYS A 34 0.40 13.02 -1.41
C CYS A 34 1.26 11.76 -1.41
N TYR A 35 0.94 10.81 -2.32
CA TYR A 35 1.72 9.59 -2.40
C TYR A 35 3.18 9.84 -2.83
N GLY A 36 4.07 8.99 -2.37
CA GLY A 36 5.49 9.00 -2.71
C GLY A 36 5.90 7.73 -3.47
N VAL A 37 7.18 7.63 -3.75
CA VAL A 37 7.81 6.46 -4.37
C VAL A 37 7.54 5.16 -3.61
N ASP A 38 7.29 5.23 -2.31
CA ASP A 38 6.97 4.10 -1.42
C ASP A 38 5.78 3.28 -1.94
N ALA A 39 4.71 3.97 -2.37
CA ALA A 39 3.51 3.33 -2.91
C ALA A 39 3.79 2.62 -4.24
N VAL A 40 4.58 3.23 -5.11
CA VAL A 40 4.99 2.65 -6.40
C VAL A 40 5.83 1.39 -6.18
N LEU A 41 6.83 1.48 -5.30
CA LEU A 41 7.70 0.36 -4.95
C LEU A 41 6.93 -0.81 -4.34
N LEU A 42 5.98 -0.51 -3.44
CA LEU A 42 5.15 -1.54 -2.81
C LEU A 42 4.24 -2.23 -3.83
N ALA A 43 3.57 -1.47 -4.68
CA ALA A 43 2.67 -2.02 -5.69
C ALA A 43 3.43 -2.89 -6.70
N ASP A 44 4.59 -2.44 -7.16
CA ASP A 44 5.44 -3.21 -8.06
C ASP A 44 6.00 -4.48 -7.40
N PHE A 45 6.47 -4.38 -6.17
CA PHE A 45 6.95 -5.51 -5.39
C PHE A 45 5.85 -6.56 -5.20
N ALA A 46 4.62 -6.13 -4.83
CA ALA A 46 3.48 -7.00 -4.69
C ALA A 46 3.09 -7.68 -6.02
N ALA A 47 3.02 -6.93 -7.12
CA ALA A 47 2.67 -7.47 -8.43
C ALA A 47 3.66 -8.54 -8.90
N ARG A 48 4.98 -8.31 -8.75
CA ARG A 48 6.04 -9.25 -9.18
C ARG A 48 6.12 -10.48 -8.30
N SER A 49 6.13 -10.31 -6.97
CA SER A 49 6.26 -11.46 -6.05
C SER A 49 4.99 -12.32 -6.05
N ALA A 50 3.80 -11.72 -6.10
CA ALA A 50 2.56 -12.47 -6.23
C ALA A 50 2.44 -13.19 -7.57
N ALA A 51 2.98 -12.65 -8.67
CA ALA A 51 3.02 -13.32 -9.97
C ALA A 51 3.77 -14.66 -9.90
N VAL A 52 4.75 -14.80 -9.00
CA VAL A 52 5.48 -16.06 -8.78
C VAL A 52 4.72 -17.02 -7.88
N SER A 53 4.01 -16.52 -6.87
CA SER A 53 3.32 -17.35 -5.86
C SER A 53 1.93 -17.83 -6.28
N LEU A 54 1.18 -17.01 -7.03
CA LEU A 54 -0.22 -17.24 -7.39
C LEU A 54 -0.45 -18.18 -8.58
N PRO A 55 0.37 -18.24 -9.66
CA PRO A 55 0.08 -19.04 -10.85
C PRO A 55 -0.06 -20.54 -10.59
N SER A 56 0.64 -21.05 -9.58
CA SER A 56 0.54 -22.46 -9.19
C SER A 56 -0.69 -22.79 -8.35
N ARG A 57 -1.47 -21.77 -7.93
CA ARG A 57 -2.54 -21.95 -6.96
C ARG A 57 -3.93 -21.53 -7.45
N ARG A 58 -4.03 -20.53 -8.37
CA ARG A 58 -5.31 -19.97 -8.84
C ARG A 58 -5.20 -19.30 -10.20
N ARG A 59 -6.34 -19.20 -10.89
CA ARG A 59 -6.46 -18.32 -12.06
C ARG A 59 -6.31 -16.87 -11.59
N GLN A 60 -5.54 -16.06 -12.31
CA GLN A 60 -5.29 -14.63 -11.97
C GLN A 60 -6.57 -13.78 -11.94
N ASP A 61 -7.59 -14.21 -12.70
CA ASP A 61 -8.91 -13.58 -12.77
C ASP A 61 -9.75 -13.74 -11.49
N ALA A 62 -9.37 -14.65 -10.57
CA ALA A 62 -10.09 -14.88 -9.31
C ALA A 62 -9.41 -14.28 -8.08
N VAL A 63 -8.35 -13.46 -8.27
CA VAL A 63 -7.57 -12.89 -7.17
C VAL A 63 -8.30 -11.70 -6.55
N THR A 64 -8.45 -11.75 -5.22
CA THR A 64 -8.90 -10.64 -4.39
C THR A 64 -7.70 -10.04 -3.66
N ALA A 65 -7.44 -8.75 -3.85
CA ALA A 65 -6.44 -8.00 -3.12
C ALA A 65 -7.08 -6.91 -2.26
N VAL A 66 -6.52 -6.68 -1.06
CA VAL A 66 -6.97 -5.64 -0.12
C VAL A 66 -5.80 -4.75 0.23
N ASP A 67 -5.97 -3.43 0.10
CA ASP A 67 -4.99 -2.42 0.50
C ASP A 67 -5.44 -1.70 1.76
N LEU A 68 -4.66 -1.81 2.84
CA LEU A 68 -4.98 -1.27 4.15
C LEU A 68 -4.35 0.12 4.35
N GLY A 69 -5.17 1.12 4.68
CA GLY A 69 -4.75 2.52 4.72
C GLY A 69 -4.49 3.06 3.32
N THR A 70 -5.43 2.81 2.41
CA THR A 70 -5.25 3.03 0.96
C THR A 70 -5.10 4.50 0.56
N GLY A 71 -5.41 5.45 1.47
CA GLY A 71 -5.37 6.87 1.18
C GLY A 71 -6.26 7.24 0.00
N THR A 72 -5.66 7.80 -1.04
CA THR A 72 -6.35 8.18 -2.29
C THR A 72 -6.52 7.02 -3.27
N GLY A 73 -6.19 5.78 -2.89
CA GLY A 73 -6.34 4.59 -3.71
C GLY A 73 -5.21 4.34 -4.71
N ILE A 74 -4.04 4.94 -4.50
CA ILE A 74 -2.92 4.84 -5.46
C ILE A 74 -2.41 3.41 -5.64
N ILE A 75 -2.27 2.63 -4.55
CA ILE A 75 -1.76 1.25 -4.64
C ILE A 75 -2.72 0.36 -5.42
N PRO A 76 -4.03 0.28 -5.10
CA PRO A 76 -5.00 -0.42 -5.95
C PRO A 76 -5.01 0.05 -7.40
N LEU A 77 -4.85 1.36 -7.63
CA LEU A 77 -4.81 1.92 -8.98
C LEU A 77 -3.61 1.39 -9.77
N ILE A 78 -2.40 1.41 -9.19
CA ILE A 78 -1.19 0.84 -9.82
C ILE A 78 -1.34 -0.67 -10.03
N LEU A 79 -1.84 -1.40 -9.03
CA LEU A 79 -2.07 -2.84 -9.13
C LEU A 79 -3.08 -3.18 -10.25
N SER A 80 -4.08 -2.34 -10.48
CA SER A 80 -5.02 -2.54 -11.59
C SER A 80 -4.36 -2.46 -12.96
N HIS A 81 -3.29 -1.68 -13.09
CA HIS A 81 -2.49 -1.61 -14.32
C HIS A 81 -1.52 -2.78 -14.45
N LYS A 82 -0.82 -3.12 -13.36
CA LYS A 82 0.24 -4.14 -13.36
C LYS A 82 -0.25 -5.58 -13.34
N THR A 83 -1.53 -5.81 -13.00
CA THR A 83 -2.08 -7.15 -12.80
C THR A 83 -3.43 -7.32 -13.47
N GLN A 84 -3.86 -8.58 -13.63
CA GLN A 84 -5.21 -8.93 -14.08
C GLN A 84 -6.15 -9.27 -12.91
N TRP A 85 -5.83 -8.86 -11.69
CA TRP A 85 -6.65 -9.14 -10.51
C TRP A 85 -8.01 -8.44 -10.62
N GLN A 86 -9.08 -9.21 -10.43
CA GLN A 86 -10.44 -8.72 -10.70
C GLN A 86 -11.02 -7.87 -9.58
N ARG A 87 -10.60 -8.14 -8.33
CA ARG A 87 -11.16 -7.45 -7.17
C ARG A 87 -10.05 -6.80 -6.35
N LEU A 88 -10.00 -5.48 -6.39
CA LEU A 88 -9.07 -4.66 -5.64
C LEU A 88 -9.87 -3.81 -4.65
N ILE A 89 -9.65 -4.02 -3.35
CA ILE A 89 -10.38 -3.33 -2.28
C ILE A 89 -9.42 -2.42 -1.54
N GLY A 90 -9.74 -1.14 -1.41
CA GLY A 90 -9.00 -0.21 -0.56
C GLY A 90 -9.79 0.10 0.72
N VAL A 91 -9.13 0.07 1.89
CA VAL A 91 -9.73 0.44 3.17
C VAL A 91 -9.09 1.72 3.68
N GLU A 92 -9.92 2.72 4.00
CA GLU A 92 -9.46 4.03 4.45
C GLU A 92 -10.40 4.60 5.52
N VAL A 93 -9.83 5.09 6.62
CA VAL A 93 -10.60 5.65 7.74
C VAL A 93 -10.98 7.11 7.50
N GLN A 94 -10.12 7.87 6.82
CA GLN A 94 -10.31 9.30 6.58
C GLN A 94 -11.31 9.53 5.45
N GLU A 95 -12.41 10.20 5.76
CA GLU A 95 -13.51 10.46 4.81
C GLU A 95 -13.06 11.18 3.53
N GLY A 96 -12.20 12.19 3.65
CA GLY A 96 -11.68 12.95 2.51
C GLY A 96 -10.84 12.09 1.57
N SER A 97 -9.93 11.28 2.11
CA SER A 97 -9.09 10.35 1.34
C SER A 97 -9.92 9.24 0.70
N TYR A 98 -10.83 8.63 1.45
CA TYR A 98 -11.80 7.66 0.93
C TYR A 98 -12.62 8.23 -0.24
N GLY A 99 -13.17 9.43 -0.07
CA GLY A 99 -13.95 10.09 -1.14
C GLY A 99 -13.13 10.35 -2.40
N ARG A 100 -11.83 10.69 -2.27
CA ARG A 100 -10.91 10.80 -3.42
C ARG A 100 -10.64 9.44 -4.05
N ALA A 101 -10.42 8.39 -3.26
CA ALA A 101 -10.19 7.05 -3.79
C ALA A 101 -11.35 6.57 -4.67
N VAL A 102 -12.60 6.77 -4.23
CA VAL A 102 -13.80 6.46 -5.01
C VAL A 102 -13.84 7.26 -6.32
N ARG A 103 -13.54 8.56 -6.26
CA ARG A 103 -13.52 9.42 -7.46
C ARG A 103 -12.36 9.06 -8.41
N ASN A 104 -11.22 8.63 -7.88
CA ASN A 104 -10.10 8.14 -8.66
C ASN A 104 -10.44 6.86 -9.44
N ALA A 105 -11.15 5.91 -8.83
CA ALA A 105 -11.64 4.74 -9.58
C ALA A 105 -12.55 5.16 -10.74
N ARG A 106 -13.53 6.02 -10.48
CA ARG A 106 -14.47 6.53 -11.50
C ARG A 106 -13.77 7.30 -12.61
N MET A 107 -12.81 8.17 -12.26
CA MET A 107 -12.03 8.96 -13.22
C MET A 107 -11.31 8.07 -14.23
N ASN A 108 -10.85 6.90 -13.80
CA ASN A 108 -10.12 5.94 -14.61
C ASN A 108 -11.02 4.84 -15.21
N GLY A 109 -12.35 4.86 -14.96
CA GLY A 109 -13.28 3.83 -15.46
C GLY A 109 -13.04 2.46 -14.82
N LEU A 110 -12.63 2.42 -13.55
CA LEU A 110 -12.24 1.22 -12.81
C LEU A 110 -13.16 0.91 -11.62
N ASP A 111 -14.30 1.56 -11.51
CA ASP A 111 -15.23 1.46 -10.38
C ASP A 111 -15.87 0.06 -10.21
N GLU A 112 -15.91 -0.75 -11.23
CA GLU A 112 -16.31 -2.17 -11.12
C GLU A 112 -15.21 -3.04 -10.51
N ARG A 113 -13.94 -2.70 -10.75
CA ARG A 113 -12.77 -3.47 -10.33
C ARG A 113 -12.15 -2.98 -9.03
N LEU A 114 -12.19 -1.67 -8.78
CA LEU A 114 -11.69 -1.01 -7.57
C LEU A 114 -12.85 -0.63 -6.67
N GLN A 115 -12.90 -1.24 -5.50
CA GLN A 115 -13.91 -0.96 -4.48
C GLN A 115 -13.25 -0.33 -3.27
N PHE A 116 -13.90 0.63 -2.64
CA PHE A 116 -13.36 1.26 -1.44
C PHE A 116 -14.34 1.12 -0.27
N ILE A 117 -13.79 0.88 0.90
CA ILE A 117 -14.51 0.73 2.16
C ILE A 117 -14.01 1.83 3.11
N ARG A 118 -14.95 2.62 3.65
CA ARG A 118 -14.62 3.52 4.75
C ARG A 118 -14.61 2.73 6.04
N GLY A 119 -13.45 2.55 6.66
CA GLY A 119 -13.30 1.74 7.86
C GLY A 119 -11.96 1.92 8.55
N ASP A 120 -11.96 1.72 9.88
CA ASP A 120 -10.73 1.66 10.66
C ASP A 120 -10.19 0.22 10.62
N VAL A 121 -8.88 0.07 10.38
CA VAL A 121 -8.24 -1.25 10.39
C VAL A 121 -8.32 -1.94 11.76
N LYS A 122 -8.67 -1.24 12.84
CA LYS A 122 -8.91 -1.83 14.17
C LYS A 122 -10.24 -2.58 14.25
N ASP A 123 -11.22 -2.18 13.44
CA ASP A 123 -12.59 -2.70 13.50
C ASP A 123 -12.83 -3.87 12.53
N TYR A 124 -11.76 -4.49 12.02
CA TYR A 124 -11.85 -5.54 10.99
C TYR A 124 -12.67 -6.75 11.42
N GLY A 125 -12.67 -7.12 12.70
CA GLY A 125 -13.32 -8.34 13.21
C GLY A 125 -14.82 -8.21 13.43
N GLU A 126 -15.31 -7.02 13.77
CA GLU A 126 -16.71 -6.77 14.12
C GLU A 126 -17.40 -5.82 13.13
N GLY A 127 -16.63 -5.02 12.39
CA GLY A 127 -17.09 -4.02 11.45
C GLY A 127 -17.02 -4.49 9.99
N TRP A 128 -16.43 -3.65 9.18
CA TRP A 128 -16.33 -3.77 7.71
C TRP A 128 -15.62 -5.04 7.22
N GLY A 129 -14.69 -5.58 8.01
CA GLY A 129 -13.87 -6.74 7.61
C GLY A 129 -14.49 -8.09 7.95
N LYS A 130 -15.62 -8.13 8.67
CA LYS A 130 -16.25 -9.39 9.10
C LYS A 130 -16.50 -10.36 7.94
N ASP A 131 -17.08 -9.87 6.87
CA ASP A 131 -17.41 -10.68 5.69
C ASP A 131 -16.21 -10.92 4.76
N LEU A 132 -15.07 -10.28 5.06
CA LEU A 132 -13.81 -10.43 4.34
C LEU A 132 -12.80 -11.34 5.06
N ALA A 133 -13.18 -11.95 6.18
CA ALA A 133 -12.32 -12.88 6.90
C ALA A 133 -11.83 -14.02 5.98
N ALA A 134 -10.53 -14.24 5.94
CA ALA A 134 -9.87 -15.27 5.12
C ALA A 134 -10.34 -15.27 3.65
N SER A 135 -10.63 -14.10 3.07
CA SER A 135 -11.11 -13.95 1.69
C SER A 135 -10.06 -13.37 0.72
N ALA A 136 -9.05 -12.67 1.24
CA ALA A 136 -8.01 -12.05 0.42
C ALA A 136 -6.89 -13.04 0.04
N ASP A 137 -6.49 -13.00 -1.21
CA ASP A 137 -5.28 -13.70 -1.69
C ASP A 137 -4.03 -12.87 -1.43
N VAL A 138 -4.16 -11.55 -1.57
CA VAL A 138 -3.10 -10.58 -1.35
C VAL A 138 -3.60 -9.45 -0.44
N VAL A 139 -2.75 -9.01 0.48
CA VAL A 139 -2.94 -7.76 1.23
C VAL A 139 -1.73 -6.88 1.01
N THR A 140 -1.94 -5.58 0.84
CA THR A 140 -0.89 -4.56 0.81
C THR A 140 -1.10 -3.54 1.92
N SER A 141 -0.04 -2.91 2.40
CA SER A 141 -0.14 -1.76 3.29
C SER A 141 1.09 -0.86 3.25
N ASN A 142 0.83 0.44 3.13
CA ASN A 142 1.79 1.51 3.39
C ASN A 142 1.29 2.30 4.61
N PRO A 143 1.45 1.76 5.82
CA PRO A 143 0.89 2.37 7.03
C PRO A 143 1.59 3.68 7.38
N PRO A 144 0.95 4.59 8.13
CA PRO A 144 1.58 5.82 8.58
C PRO A 144 2.82 5.52 9.44
N TYR A 145 3.94 6.18 9.13
CA TYR A 145 5.20 6.02 9.86
C TYR A 145 5.17 6.84 11.15
N THR A 146 4.30 6.52 12.09
CA THR A 146 4.26 7.16 13.40
C THR A 146 5.53 6.80 14.18
N GLN A 147 6.38 7.79 14.44
CA GLN A 147 7.50 7.64 15.36
C GLN A 147 6.93 7.56 16.78
N GLY A 148 7.20 6.46 17.47
CA GLY A 148 7.15 6.43 18.93
C GLY A 148 8.04 7.58 19.45
N SER A 149 7.49 8.40 20.33
CA SER A 149 8.07 9.49 21.12
C SER A 149 9.59 9.64 21.03
N GLY A 150 10.10 10.61 20.23
CA GLY A 150 11.54 10.91 20.20
C GLY A 150 12.02 11.97 19.22
N GLY A 151 11.17 12.60 18.42
CA GLY A 151 11.57 13.65 17.47
C GLY A 151 10.95 15.01 17.77
N LEU A 152 11.72 16.09 17.57
CA LEU A 152 11.28 17.50 17.74
C LEU A 152 9.97 17.75 16.98
N LYS A 153 8.91 18.05 17.72
CA LYS A 153 7.56 18.33 17.23
C LYS A 153 7.52 19.73 16.65
N SER A 154 7.30 19.91 15.35
CA SER A 154 6.87 21.21 14.83
C SER A 154 5.41 21.48 15.25
N ALA A 155 5.04 22.76 15.45
CA ALA A 155 3.71 23.17 15.93
C ALA A 155 2.54 22.69 15.04
N ASN A 156 2.77 22.41 13.76
CA ASN A 156 1.79 21.81 12.85
C ASN A 156 1.57 20.31 13.12
N THR A 157 2.57 19.64 13.72
CA THR A 157 2.48 18.22 14.08
C THR A 157 1.59 18.00 15.30
N ALA A 158 1.45 18.98 16.20
CA ALA A 158 0.59 18.86 17.40
C ALA A 158 -0.91 18.79 17.05
N LYS A 159 -1.38 19.54 16.03
CA LYS A 159 -2.76 19.42 15.49
C LYS A 159 -2.98 18.11 14.73
N ALA A 160 -1.95 17.61 14.07
CA ALA A 160 -1.97 16.28 13.45
C ALA A 160 -1.99 15.17 14.50
N ILE A 161 -1.22 15.31 15.59
CA ILE A 161 -1.14 14.33 16.70
C ILE A 161 -2.45 14.24 17.47
N ALA A 162 -3.15 15.37 17.73
CA ALA A 162 -4.48 15.34 18.37
C ALA A 162 -5.55 14.63 17.51
N ARG A 163 -5.35 14.55 16.18
CA ARG A 163 -6.12 13.65 15.28
C ARG A 163 -5.57 12.23 15.26
N HIS A 164 -4.34 12.00 15.71
CA HIS A 164 -3.62 10.72 15.66
C HIS A 164 -3.73 9.88 16.93
N GLU A 165 -4.27 10.38 18.02
CA GLU A 165 -4.51 9.58 19.24
C GLU A 165 -5.57 8.47 19.05
N THR A 166 -6.28 8.49 17.89
CA THR A 166 -7.23 7.44 17.49
C THR A 166 -6.75 6.57 16.33
N THR A 167 -5.57 6.84 15.75
CA THR A 167 -5.11 6.11 14.55
C THR A 167 -4.54 4.74 14.90
N ALA A 168 -4.83 3.77 14.02
CA ALA A 168 -4.29 2.43 14.11
C ALA A 168 -2.76 2.42 14.08
N GLY A 169 -2.16 1.59 14.92
CA GLY A 169 -0.73 1.36 14.98
C GLY A 169 -0.28 0.26 14.00
N LEU A 170 1.04 0.09 13.87
CA LEU A 170 1.64 -0.95 13.02
C LEU A 170 1.09 -2.36 13.30
N GLU A 171 0.87 -2.69 14.58
CA GLU A 171 0.34 -4.00 14.99
C GLU A 171 -1.09 -4.22 14.46
N ASP A 172 -1.92 -3.18 14.43
CA ASP A 172 -3.31 -3.28 13.96
C ASP A 172 -3.34 -3.62 12.46
N PHE A 173 -2.49 -2.98 11.64
CA PHE A 173 -2.35 -3.29 10.22
C PHE A 173 -1.91 -4.74 9.99
N ILE A 174 -0.93 -5.22 10.75
CA ILE A 174 -0.42 -6.59 10.63
C ILE A 174 -1.48 -7.62 11.05
N ARG A 175 -2.21 -7.38 12.15
CA ARG A 175 -3.28 -8.26 12.62
C ARG A 175 -4.45 -8.29 11.65
N CYS A 176 -4.85 -7.12 11.15
CA CYS A 176 -5.90 -7.01 10.13
C CYS A 176 -5.51 -7.79 8.85
N ALA A 177 -4.28 -7.63 8.36
CA ALA A 177 -3.79 -8.41 7.23
C ALA A 177 -3.86 -9.91 7.49
N GLY A 178 -3.42 -10.37 8.66
CA GLY A 178 -3.52 -11.78 9.06
C GLY A 178 -4.95 -12.30 9.10
N TRP A 179 -5.92 -11.47 9.49
CA TRP A 179 -7.35 -11.82 9.50
C TRP A 179 -7.90 -11.98 8.09
N LEU A 180 -7.64 -11.03 7.20
CA LEU A 180 -8.19 -10.98 5.85
C LEU A 180 -7.64 -12.07 4.94
N LEU A 181 -6.38 -12.44 5.12
CA LEU A 181 -5.71 -13.38 4.23
C LEU A 181 -6.26 -14.79 4.33
N LYS A 182 -6.41 -15.43 3.19
CA LYS A 182 -6.56 -16.88 3.07
C LYS A 182 -5.32 -17.60 3.60
N PRO A 183 -5.42 -18.88 4.00
CA PRO A 183 -4.22 -19.71 4.23
C PRO A 183 -3.29 -19.66 3.01
N ARG A 184 -2.01 -19.39 3.24
CA ARG A 184 -0.99 -19.18 2.21
C ARG A 184 -1.15 -17.91 1.38
N GLY A 185 -2.00 -16.98 1.77
CA GLY A 185 -2.10 -15.66 1.16
C GLY A 185 -0.87 -14.80 1.47
N ASP A 186 -0.64 -13.80 0.64
CA ASP A 186 0.56 -12.97 0.60
C ASP A 186 0.28 -11.59 1.20
N PHE A 187 1.10 -11.14 2.14
CA PHE A 187 1.08 -9.78 2.70
C PHE A 187 2.32 -9.01 2.30
N PHE A 188 2.14 -7.85 1.70
CA PHE A 188 3.21 -6.94 1.31
C PHE A 188 3.11 -5.63 2.08
N MET A 189 4.21 -5.22 2.68
CA MET A 189 4.29 -3.99 3.47
C MET A 189 5.53 -3.18 3.09
N VAL A 190 5.37 -1.86 3.05
CA VAL A 190 6.50 -0.92 3.01
C VAL A 190 6.60 -0.20 4.35
N HIS A 191 7.81 -0.03 4.87
CA HIS A 191 8.04 0.67 6.13
C HIS A 191 9.49 1.19 6.27
N ARG A 192 9.78 1.83 7.39
CA ARG A 192 11.16 2.22 7.75
C ARG A 192 11.95 1.03 8.29
N PRO A 193 13.25 0.85 7.89
CA PRO A 193 14.10 -0.24 8.37
C PRO A 193 14.24 -0.29 9.90
N SER A 194 14.17 0.86 10.58
CA SER A 194 14.22 0.95 12.05
C SER A 194 13.12 0.17 12.76
N ARG A 195 12.01 -0.16 12.08
CA ARG A 195 10.89 -0.93 12.64
C ARG A 195 10.90 -2.40 12.18
N LEU A 196 11.96 -2.83 11.49
CA LEU A 196 12.00 -4.17 10.90
C LEU A 196 11.87 -5.30 11.93
N VAL A 197 12.53 -5.17 13.07
CA VAL A 197 12.46 -6.18 14.15
C VAL A 197 11.03 -6.26 14.70
N ASP A 198 10.40 -5.10 14.93
CA ASP A 198 9.00 -5.04 15.40
C ASP A 198 8.06 -5.69 14.37
N ILE A 199 8.22 -5.35 13.08
CA ILE A 199 7.43 -5.92 11.99
C ILE A 199 7.53 -7.44 11.99
N CYS A 200 8.74 -8.00 12.05
CA CYS A 200 8.95 -9.44 12.05
C CYS A 200 8.33 -10.13 13.29
N CYS A 201 8.49 -9.53 14.45
CA CYS A 201 7.91 -10.07 15.70
C CYS A 201 6.38 -10.05 15.67
N MET A 202 5.78 -8.91 15.27
CA MET A 202 4.34 -8.75 15.19
C MET A 202 3.74 -9.66 14.09
N ALA A 203 4.40 -9.75 12.92
CA ALA A 203 3.99 -10.61 11.83
C ALA A 203 3.90 -12.09 12.26
N ARG A 204 4.93 -12.62 12.92
CA ARG A 204 4.92 -14.01 13.40
C ARG A 204 3.82 -14.26 14.43
N LYS A 205 3.56 -13.30 15.34
CA LYS A 205 2.43 -13.37 16.29
C LYS A 205 1.08 -13.44 15.57
N ALA A 206 0.95 -12.78 14.41
CA ALA A 206 -0.24 -12.79 13.57
C ALA A 206 -0.29 -13.98 12.58
N GLY A 207 0.64 -14.93 12.68
CA GLY A 207 0.71 -16.09 11.78
C GLY A 207 1.24 -15.78 10.37
N LEU A 208 1.91 -14.63 10.21
CA LEU A 208 2.52 -14.18 8.96
C LEU A 208 4.03 -14.40 9.01
N GLU A 209 4.58 -15.29 8.18
CA GLU A 209 6.02 -15.55 8.14
C GLU A 209 6.69 -14.69 7.06
N PRO A 210 7.71 -13.87 7.42
CA PRO A 210 8.50 -13.11 6.45
C PRO A 210 9.21 -14.03 5.47
N LYS A 211 9.09 -13.73 4.17
CA LYS A 211 9.63 -14.55 3.06
C LYS A 211 10.64 -13.83 2.20
N GLU A 212 10.41 -12.55 1.93
CA GLU A 212 11.33 -11.73 1.15
C GLU A 212 11.44 -10.34 1.77
N MET A 213 12.64 -9.75 1.67
CA MET A 213 12.90 -8.36 2.04
C MET A 213 13.73 -7.68 0.97
N CYS A 214 13.39 -6.42 0.66
CA CYS A 214 14.18 -5.56 -0.20
C CYS A 214 14.44 -4.23 0.52
N PHE A 215 15.71 -3.88 0.70
CA PHE A 215 16.11 -2.59 1.25
C PHE A 215 16.21 -1.57 0.11
N VAL A 216 15.66 -0.38 0.33
CA VAL A 216 15.71 0.71 -0.63
C VAL A 216 16.48 1.87 -0.01
N SER A 217 17.46 2.37 -0.75
CA SER A 217 18.28 3.52 -0.38
C SER A 217 18.10 4.65 -1.38
N PRO A 218 18.26 5.92 -0.96
CA PRO A 218 18.25 7.04 -1.89
C PRO A 218 19.30 6.86 -3.02
N ASN A 219 20.51 6.42 -2.67
CA ASN A 219 21.58 6.10 -3.61
C ASN A 219 22.54 5.08 -2.98
N CYS A 220 23.56 4.63 -3.71
CA CYS A 220 24.53 3.61 -3.26
C CYS A 220 25.39 4.04 -2.07
N ASN A 221 25.48 5.34 -1.75
CA ASN A 221 26.28 5.87 -0.65
C ASN A 221 25.44 6.19 0.59
N ALA A 222 24.11 6.01 0.53
CA ALA A 222 23.21 6.30 1.62
C ALA A 222 22.65 5.00 2.25
N ALA A 223 22.44 5.04 3.57
CA ALA A 223 21.75 3.96 4.26
C ALA A 223 20.32 3.78 3.74
N ALA A 224 19.81 2.55 3.81
CA ALA A 224 18.43 2.27 3.46
C ALA A 224 17.47 3.04 4.37
N ASN A 225 16.51 3.69 3.77
CA ASN A 225 15.45 4.46 4.47
C ASN A 225 14.07 3.86 4.28
N ILE A 226 13.94 2.86 3.42
CA ILE A 226 12.73 2.08 3.17
C ILE A 226 13.08 0.59 3.21
N VAL A 227 12.17 -0.23 3.70
CA VAL A 227 12.18 -1.69 3.56
C VAL A 227 10.83 -2.16 3.02
N LEU A 228 10.89 -3.00 2.00
CA LEU A 228 9.74 -3.76 1.49
C LEU A 228 9.80 -5.14 2.11
N VAL A 229 8.69 -5.61 2.66
CA VAL A 229 8.61 -6.93 3.32
C VAL A 229 7.45 -7.72 2.72
N HIS A 230 7.74 -8.91 2.22
CA HIS A 230 6.75 -9.90 1.83
C HIS A 230 6.63 -10.96 2.92
N MET A 231 5.41 -11.27 3.29
CA MET A 231 5.06 -12.24 4.33
C MET A 231 3.98 -13.18 3.81
N VAL A 232 3.96 -14.42 4.28
CA VAL A 232 2.98 -15.44 3.88
C VAL A 232 2.25 -15.98 5.10
N LYS A 233 0.92 -16.02 5.07
CA LYS A 233 0.09 -16.59 6.14
C LYS A 233 0.30 -18.10 6.24
N GLY A 234 0.75 -18.56 7.41
CA GLY A 234 1.12 -19.97 7.63
C GLY A 234 2.32 -20.40 6.78
N GLY A 235 3.19 -19.48 6.39
CA GLY A 235 4.43 -19.75 5.67
C GLY A 235 5.43 -20.55 6.49
N GLY A 236 6.23 -21.40 5.84
CA GLY A 236 7.39 -22.04 6.45
C GLY A 236 8.52 -21.04 6.67
N LYS A 237 9.41 -21.30 7.62
CA LYS A 237 10.61 -20.50 7.88
C LYS A 237 11.46 -20.39 6.59
N GLN A 238 12.31 -19.44 6.48
CA GLN A 238 13.26 -19.06 5.44
C GLN A 238 12.92 -17.69 4.86
N LEU A 239 13.82 -16.75 5.12
CA LEU A 239 13.77 -15.39 4.61
C LEU A 239 14.82 -15.22 3.52
N LYS A 240 14.42 -14.66 2.37
CA LYS A 240 15.33 -14.23 1.31
C LYS A 240 15.49 -12.71 1.38
N VAL A 241 16.71 -12.25 1.50
CA VAL A 241 17.05 -10.83 1.32
C VAL A 241 17.38 -10.61 -0.15
N LEU A 242 16.61 -9.75 -0.79
CA LEU A 242 16.78 -9.41 -2.20
C LEU A 242 17.87 -8.36 -2.37
N ASP A 243 18.40 -8.25 -3.59
CA ASP A 243 19.34 -7.18 -3.93
C ASP A 243 18.74 -5.81 -3.61
N PRO A 244 19.53 -4.88 -3.04
CA PRO A 244 19.05 -3.57 -2.70
C PRO A 244 18.60 -2.78 -3.94
N LEU A 245 17.63 -1.89 -3.76
CA LEU A 245 17.20 -0.96 -4.78
C LEU A 245 17.73 0.44 -4.44
N PHE A 246 18.26 1.12 -5.41
CA PHE A 246 18.67 2.52 -5.31
C PHE A 246 17.72 3.40 -6.11
N VAL A 247 17.25 4.49 -5.51
CA VAL A 247 16.32 5.42 -6.16
C VAL A 247 17.04 6.25 -7.22
N TYR A 248 18.18 6.84 -6.84
CA TYR A 248 18.95 7.73 -7.69
C TYR A 248 20.29 7.12 -8.08
N ASP A 249 20.70 7.36 -9.31
CA ASP A 249 22.03 7.05 -9.83
C ASP A 249 23.06 8.12 -9.41
N ALA A 250 24.33 7.94 -9.83
CA ALA A 250 25.40 8.88 -9.53
C ALA A 250 25.23 10.29 -10.15
N ARG A 251 24.31 10.44 -11.12
CA ARG A 251 23.99 11.70 -11.79
C ARG A 251 22.76 12.39 -11.21
N GLY A 252 22.12 11.78 -10.18
CA GLY A 252 20.90 12.28 -9.56
C GLY A 252 19.61 11.97 -10.33
N GLY A 253 19.68 11.16 -11.40
CA GLY A 253 18.52 10.64 -12.10
C GLY A 253 17.99 9.37 -11.47
N TYR A 254 16.77 8.98 -11.80
CA TYR A 254 16.23 7.68 -11.39
C TYR A 254 17.02 6.54 -12.02
N THR A 255 17.35 5.51 -11.21
CA THR A 255 18.00 4.29 -11.70
C THR A 255 17.09 3.54 -12.67
N GLU A 256 17.66 2.75 -13.58
CA GLU A 256 16.86 1.91 -14.50
C GLU A 256 15.96 0.94 -13.72
N LYS A 257 16.46 0.37 -12.61
CA LYS A 257 15.69 -0.53 -11.75
C LYS A 257 14.44 0.16 -11.14
N LEU A 258 14.56 1.45 -10.78
CA LEU A 258 13.38 2.22 -10.34
C LEU A 258 12.44 2.54 -11.51
N LYS A 259 12.97 2.91 -12.67
CA LYS A 259 12.12 3.18 -13.86
C LYS A 259 11.33 1.95 -14.29
N GLU A 260 11.86 0.74 -14.09
CA GLU A 260 11.13 -0.52 -14.33
C GLU A 260 9.90 -0.66 -13.41
N CYS A 261 9.96 -0.12 -12.18
CA CYS A 261 8.79 -0.11 -11.29
C CYS A 261 7.64 0.75 -11.81
N TYR A 262 7.88 1.68 -12.75
CA TYR A 262 6.86 2.50 -13.42
C TYR A 262 6.34 1.91 -14.74
N ARG A 263 6.83 0.78 -15.17
CA ARG A 263 6.36 0.01 -16.34
C ARG A 263 5.44 -1.13 -15.89
#